data_8ba853208be6553beb09de04a11149ff
#
_entry.id   8ba853208be6553beb09de04a11149ff
#
_cell.length_a   1.000
_cell.length_b   1.000
_cell.length_c   1.000
_cell.angle_alpha   90.00
_cell.angle_beta   90.00
_cell.angle_gamma   90.00
#
_symmetry.space_group_name_H-M   'P 1'
#
loop_
_entity.id
_entity.type
_entity.pdbx_description
1 polymer ?
#
loop_
_entity_poly.entity_id
_entity_poly.type
_entity_poly.pdbx_seq_one_letter_code
_entity_poly.pdbx_strand_id
1 'polypeptide(L)'
;MFYTNKLYNKIQYVMSKYQTQFVKGLALLFMIWGHLFSNPEVTGTLLSFIKIDGIPFSSIICRGMGPVDFFLVVGGYGLYYVYKSGDDKHYYTRIWKLYFHYWIILLVFMPLSILIGRKSFGYSPLQIFYEITGLHTSWDFPAWFLLPYSLLSMSHKKIFYVLDKVNWKWMMPILYTLSFFMAVLLHLYGSTVINSNPLLSTPVVFVEFLFPFSFGAYACRYDLFTRLKDFVIKKNIHTSYIVLSLLILFLIRCFYSTSVGHSLYVIFFISLFVLIPVNASKTNFLWGILESIGKQSMNMWLIHAFIYAYLFDNIIYNLRSPILIFIAVVGITYICSLAVNVFANKLTSISRFIK
;
A
#
# COMPACT_ATOMS: atom_id res chain seq x y z
N MET A 1 24.00 24.09 19.70
CA MET A 1 23.72 24.40 18.27
C MET A 1 24.55 23.60 17.25
N PHE A 2 25.71 23.01 17.66
CA PHE A 2 26.60 22.22 16.75
C PHE A 2 26.22 20.74 16.57
N TYR A 3 25.37 20.18 17.42
CA TYR A 3 24.93 18.75 17.30
C TYR A 3 23.85 18.50 16.25
N THR A 4 23.05 19.51 15.92
CA THR A 4 21.96 19.40 14.94
C THR A 4 22.48 19.35 13.50
N ASN A 5 23.55 20.06 13.16
CA ASN A 5 24.11 20.07 11.79
C ASN A 5 24.80 18.75 11.40
N LYS A 6 25.37 18.01 12.37
CA LYS A 6 26.03 16.71 12.08
C LYS A 6 25.02 15.58 11.83
N LEU A 7 23.83 15.66 12.44
CA LEU A 7 22.72 14.75 12.11
C LEU A 7 22.12 15.07 10.74
N TYR A 8 21.97 16.33 10.39
CA TYR A 8 21.40 16.76 9.10
C TYR A 8 22.26 16.31 7.90
N ASN A 9 23.59 16.39 7.99
CA ASN A 9 24.51 15.92 6.96
C ASN A 9 24.62 14.39 6.84
N LYS A 10 24.28 13.63 7.90
CA LYS A 10 24.26 12.16 7.90
C LYS A 10 22.96 11.58 7.34
N ILE A 11 21.89 12.38 7.30
CA ILE A 11 20.55 12.01 6.85
C ILE A 11 20.43 11.99 5.30
N GLN A 12 21.47 12.39 4.58
CA GLN A 12 21.46 12.45 3.12
C GLN A 12 21.43 11.06 2.41
N TYR A 13 21.53 9.95 3.15
CA TYR A 13 21.52 8.58 2.63
C TYR A 13 20.27 7.75 3.03
N VAL A 14 19.28 8.38 3.57
CA VAL A 14 17.97 7.81 3.90
C VAL A 14 17.26 7.38 2.60
N MET A 15 16.37 6.38 2.68
CA MET A 15 15.52 6.00 1.54
C MET A 15 14.96 7.26 0.89
N SER A 16 15.42 7.57 -0.32
CA SER A 16 15.12 8.84 -0.98
C SER A 16 13.61 8.96 -1.27
N LYS A 17 13.14 10.20 -1.44
CA LYS A 17 11.76 10.45 -1.86
C LYS A 17 11.40 9.66 -3.15
N TYR A 18 12.35 9.50 -4.06
CA TYR A 18 12.19 8.71 -5.29
C TYR A 18 11.98 7.23 -4.98
N GLN A 19 12.84 6.63 -4.15
CA GLN A 19 12.72 5.22 -3.76
C GLN A 19 11.39 4.95 -3.05
N THR A 20 10.93 5.87 -2.21
CA THR A 20 9.60 5.81 -1.60
C THR A 20 8.49 5.76 -2.64
N GLN A 21 8.58 6.57 -3.70
CA GLN A 21 7.57 6.53 -4.78
C GLN A 21 7.65 5.24 -5.59
N PHE A 22 8.85 4.71 -5.86
CA PHE A 22 9.00 3.43 -6.56
C PHE A 22 8.35 2.27 -5.78
N VAL A 23 8.60 2.20 -4.46
CA VAL A 23 7.97 1.18 -3.62
C VAL A 23 6.46 1.32 -3.61
N LYS A 24 5.92 2.53 -3.50
CA LYS A 24 4.48 2.79 -3.56
C LYS A 24 3.88 2.43 -4.92
N GLY A 25 4.58 2.77 -6.02
CA GLY A 25 4.16 2.44 -7.37
C GLY A 25 4.07 0.94 -7.58
N LEU A 26 5.10 0.19 -7.15
CA LEU A 26 5.12 -1.26 -7.21
C LEU A 26 4.01 -1.88 -6.35
N ALA A 27 3.85 -1.41 -5.10
CA ALA A 27 2.79 -1.88 -4.21
C ALA A 27 1.40 -1.68 -4.80
N LEU A 28 1.15 -0.54 -5.45
CA LEU A 28 -0.11 -0.27 -6.11
C LEU A 28 -0.35 -1.21 -7.31
N LEU A 29 0.67 -1.45 -8.14
CA LEU A 29 0.56 -2.40 -9.24
C LEU A 29 0.26 -3.82 -8.73
N PHE A 30 0.90 -4.23 -7.64
CA PHE A 30 0.59 -5.48 -6.95
C PHE A 30 -0.86 -5.51 -6.45
N MET A 31 -1.34 -4.42 -5.87
CA MET A 31 -2.73 -4.31 -5.39
C MET A 31 -3.73 -4.48 -6.52
N ILE A 32 -3.56 -3.73 -7.62
CA ILE A 32 -4.47 -3.81 -8.77
C ILE A 32 -4.45 -5.22 -9.38
N TRP A 33 -3.26 -5.82 -9.59
CA TRP A 33 -3.17 -7.19 -10.10
C TRP A 33 -3.86 -8.18 -9.16
N GLY A 34 -3.60 -8.09 -7.85
CA GLY A 34 -4.22 -8.94 -6.84
C GLY A 34 -5.74 -8.88 -6.89
N HIS A 35 -6.32 -7.69 -6.93
CA HIS A 35 -7.77 -7.53 -6.99
C HIS A 35 -8.40 -8.01 -8.31
N LEU A 36 -7.70 -7.84 -9.43
CA LEU A 36 -8.20 -8.29 -10.74
C LEU A 36 -8.23 -9.82 -10.88
N PHE A 37 -7.24 -10.52 -10.32
CA PHE A 37 -7.00 -11.93 -10.66
C PHE A 37 -7.02 -12.88 -9.44
N SER A 38 -7.45 -12.44 -8.28
CA SER A 38 -7.59 -13.28 -7.09
C SER A 38 -8.84 -14.18 -7.13
N ASN A 39 -9.89 -13.80 -7.86
CA ASN A 39 -11.12 -14.59 -7.97
C ASN A 39 -10.97 -15.69 -9.04
N PRO A 40 -11.01 -16.99 -8.65
CA PRO A 40 -10.89 -18.10 -9.59
C PRO A 40 -11.99 -18.16 -10.66
N GLU A 41 -13.21 -17.74 -10.34
CA GLU A 41 -14.33 -17.72 -11.28
C GLU A 41 -14.06 -16.77 -12.46
N VAL A 42 -13.55 -15.58 -12.15
CA VAL A 42 -13.17 -14.58 -13.15
C VAL A 42 -11.99 -15.07 -13.98
N THR A 43 -10.92 -15.55 -13.30
CA THR A 43 -9.69 -15.96 -14.00
C THR A 43 -9.87 -17.24 -14.82
N GLY A 44 -10.84 -18.10 -14.46
CA GLY A 44 -11.19 -19.29 -15.22
C GLY A 44 -11.71 -18.99 -16.63
N THR A 45 -12.30 -17.82 -16.85
CA THR A 45 -12.84 -17.37 -18.15
C THR A 45 -11.82 -16.65 -19.03
N LEU A 46 -10.65 -16.30 -18.48
CA LEU A 46 -9.61 -15.54 -19.18
C LEU A 46 -8.71 -16.43 -20.03
N LEU A 47 -8.10 -15.85 -21.04
CA LEU A 47 -7.06 -16.50 -21.83
C LEU A 47 -5.85 -16.78 -20.93
N SER A 48 -5.59 -18.03 -20.68
CA SER A 48 -4.45 -18.48 -19.87
C SER A 48 -3.56 -19.39 -20.71
N PHE A 49 -2.41 -18.85 -21.13
CA PHE A 49 -1.41 -19.62 -21.87
C PHE A 49 -0.65 -20.60 -20.96
N ILE A 50 -0.56 -20.29 -19.66
CA ILE A 50 0.14 -21.11 -18.67
C ILE A 50 -0.83 -21.40 -17.52
N LYS A 51 -1.05 -22.70 -17.26
CA LYS A 51 -1.77 -23.19 -16.09
C LYS A 51 -0.85 -24.17 -15.35
N ILE A 52 -0.86 -24.11 -14.03
CA ILE A 52 -0.15 -25.01 -13.14
C ILE A 52 -1.21 -25.66 -12.25
N ASP A 53 -1.35 -26.97 -12.29
CA ASP A 53 -2.40 -27.73 -11.59
C ASP A 53 -3.81 -27.17 -11.87
N GLY A 54 -4.07 -26.78 -13.14
CA GLY A 54 -5.34 -26.21 -13.56
C GLY A 54 -5.55 -24.74 -13.19
N ILE A 55 -4.68 -24.15 -12.37
CA ILE A 55 -4.80 -22.76 -11.91
C ILE A 55 -4.08 -21.83 -12.91
N PRO A 56 -4.76 -20.78 -13.41
CA PRO A 56 -4.13 -19.78 -14.27
C PRO A 56 -2.93 -19.11 -13.60
N PHE A 57 -1.85 -18.91 -14.35
CA PHE A 57 -0.63 -18.29 -13.85
C PHE A 57 -0.86 -16.87 -13.29
N SER A 58 -1.81 -16.12 -13.87
CA SER A 58 -2.24 -14.81 -13.36
C SER A 58 -2.74 -14.87 -11.90
N SER A 59 -3.48 -15.92 -11.52
CA SER A 59 -3.94 -16.16 -10.15
C SER A 59 -2.83 -16.62 -9.22
N ILE A 60 -1.86 -17.40 -9.74
CA ILE A 60 -0.70 -17.82 -8.95
C ILE A 60 0.16 -16.62 -8.56
N ILE A 61 0.38 -15.70 -9.50
CA ILE A 61 1.10 -14.44 -9.25
C ILE A 61 0.43 -13.61 -8.13
N CYS A 62 -0.91 -13.60 -8.04
CA CYS A 62 -1.62 -12.88 -6.98
C CYS A 62 -1.17 -13.28 -5.57
N ARG A 63 -0.82 -14.56 -5.38
CA ARG A 63 -0.37 -15.08 -4.08
C ARG A 63 0.95 -14.46 -3.62
N GLY A 64 1.80 -14.01 -4.56
CA GLY A 64 3.06 -13.32 -4.29
C GLY A 64 2.91 -11.87 -3.83
N MET A 65 1.70 -11.31 -3.92
CA MET A 65 1.46 -9.89 -3.69
C MET A 65 0.92 -9.65 -2.29
N GLY A 66 1.53 -8.71 -1.56
CA GLY A 66 1.09 -8.28 -0.22
C GLY A 66 1.16 -6.75 -0.11
N PRO A 67 0.34 -6.02 -0.89
CA PRO A 67 0.55 -4.58 -1.14
C PRO A 67 0.44 -3.72 0.12
N VAL A 68 -0.41 -4.08 1.07
CA VAL A 68 -0.69 -3.29 2.27
C VAL A 68 0.56 -3.10 3.12
N ASP A 69 1.32 -4.16 3.35
CA ASP A 69 2.53 -4.11 4.15
C ASP A 69 3.62 -3.22 3.55
N PHE A 70 3.68 -3.10 2.20
CA PHE A 70 4.56 -2.13 1.56
C PHE A 70 4.22 -0.69 1.96
N PHE A 71 2.94 -0.34 1.96
CA PHE A 71 2.49 1.00 2.39
C PHE A 71 2.74 1.23 3.87
N LEU A 72 2.59 0.20 4.71
CA LEU A 72 2.86 0.28 6.15
C LEU A 72 4.34 0.52 6.44
N VAL A 73 5.24 -0.24 5.82
CA VAL A 73 6.69 -0.08 5.98
C VAL A 73 7.13 1.32 5.53
N VAL A 74 6.69 1.76 4.34
CA VAL A 74 7.03 3.10 3.81
C VAL A 74 6.40 4.19 4.67
N GLY A 75 5.18 3.99 5.16
CA GLY A 75 4.47 4.91 6.06
C GLY A 75 5.19 5.08 7.39
N GLY A 76 5.54 3.97 8.04
CA GLY A 76 6.29 3.96 9.30
C GLY A 76 7.67 4.59 9.16
N TYR A 77 8.39 4.28 8.07
CA TYR A 77 9.69 4.88 7.76
C TYR A 77 9.59 6.41 7.63
N GLY A 78 8.67 6.90 6.80
CA GLY A 78 8.51 8.32 6.54
C GLY A 78 7.99 9.09 7.76
N LEU A 79 7.07 8.53 8.54
CA LEU A 79 6.57 9.15 9.77
C LEU A 79 7.64 9.19 10.87
N TYR A 80 8.47 8.15 11.00
CA TYR A 80 9.57 8.16 11.95
C TYR A 80 10.64 9.20 11.59
N TYR A 81 10.94 9.34 10.29
CA TYR A 81 11.83 10.40 9.80
C TYR A 81 11.33 11.79 10.22
N VAL A 82 10.05 12.07 9.96
CA VAL A 82 9.42 13.36 10.34
C VAL A 82 9.37 13.55 11.85
N TYR A 83 9.04 12.50 12.60
CA TYR A 83 9.06 12.52 14.09
C TYR A 83 10.44 12.91 14.66
N LYS A 84 11.52 12.38 14.08
CA LYS A 84 12.89 12.71 14.53
C LYS A 84 13.39 14.07 14.05
N SER A 85 12.92 14.57 12.91
CA SER A 85 13.27 15.91 12.42
C SER A 85 12.57 17.05 13.16
N GLY A 86 11.56 16.74 13.99
CA GLY A 86 10.75 17.73 14.69
C GLY A 86 9.73 18.47 13.78
N ASP A 87 9.67 18.15 12.50
CA ASP A 87 8.73 18.76 11.52
C ASP A 87 7.38 18.01 11.48
N ASP A 88 6.87 17.72 12.65
CA ASP A 88 5.74 16.82 12.87
C ASP A 88 4.37 17.55 12.89
N LYS A 89 4.38 18.85 12.57
CA LYS A 89 3.16 19.67 12.66
C LYS A 89 2.12 19.34 11.58
N HIS A 90 2.52 18.68 10.49
CA HIS A 90 1.68 18.49 9.30
C HIS A 90 1.10 17.08 9.12
N TYR A 91 1.19 16.18 10.11
CA TYR A 91 0.65 14.83 9.94
C TYR A 91 -0.88 14.80 9.86
N TYR A 92 -1.58 15.66 10.59
CA TYR A 92 -3.04 15.82 10.47
C TYR A 92 -3.47 16.23 9.06
N THR A 93 -2.68 17.09 8.41
CA THR A 93 -2.94 17.52 7.03
C THR A 93 -2.88 16.34 6.05
N ARG A 94 -2.01 15.35 6.31
CA ARG A 94 -1.92 14.13 5.47
C ARG A 94 -3.17 13.26 5.62
N ILE A 95 -3.66 13.06 6.85
CA ILE A 95 -4.87 12.29 7.11
C ILE A 95 -6.08 13.01 6.54
N TRP A 96 -6.19 14.34 6.78
CA TRP A 96 -7.23 15.15 6.20
C TRP A 96 -7.25 15.06 4.67
N LYS A 97 -6.09 15.17 4.03
CA LYS A 97 -5.96 15.01 2.58
C LYS A 97 -6.44 13.64 2.11
N LEU A 98 -6.10 12.57 2.82
CA LEU A 98 -6.50 11.22 2.50
C LEU A 98 -8.03 11.08 2.54
N TYR A 99 -8.69 11.49 3.62
CA TYR A 99 -10.15 11.46 3.74
C TYR A 99 -10.85 12.40 2.76
N PHE A 100 -10.31 13.58 2.53
CA PHE A 100 -10.86 14.54 1.57
C PHE A 100 -10.89 13.97 0.15
N HIS A 101 -9.80 13.31 -0.29
CA HIS A 101 -9.76 12.63 -1.58
C HIS A 101 -10.70 11.42 -1.61
N TYR A 102 -10.79 10.65 -0.54
CA TYR A 102 -11.73 9.54 -0.42
C TYR A 102 -13.18 10.00 -0.59
N TRP A 103 -13.59 11.05 0.11
CA TRP A 103 -14.93 11.60 -0.03
C TRP A 103 -15.22 12.16 -1.43
N ILE A 104 -14.27 12.84 -2.05
CA ILE A 104 -14.42 13.28 -3.45
C ILE A 104 -14.63 12.07 -4.37
N ILE A 105 -13.87 11.01 -4.18
CA ILE A 105 -13.97 9.81 -5.00
C ILE A 105 -15.33 9.15 -4.81
N LEU A 106 -15.81 8.99 -3.57
CA LEU A 106 -17.16 8.50 -3.30
C LEU A 106 -18.24 9.37 -3.97
N LEU A 107 -18.15 10.69 -3.82
CA LEU A 107 -19.11 11.63 -4.39
C LEU A 107 -19.17 11.60 -5.93
N VAL A 108 -18.08 11.26 -6.58
CA VAL A 108 -18.02 11.21 -8.05
C VAL A 108 -18.32 9.80 -8.56
N PHE A 109 -17.61 8.79 -8.05
CA PHE A 109 -17.64 7.45 -8.65
C PHE A 109 -18.82 6.61 -8.21
N MET A 110 -19.39 6.84 -7.02
CA MET A 110 -20.57 6.11 -6.57
C MET A 110 -21.82 6.47 -7.40
N PRO A 111 -22.19 7.76 -7.64
CA PRO A 111 -23.28 8.08 -8.56
C PRO A 111 -23.05 7.59 -9.99
N LEU A 112 -21.81 7.67 -10.49
CA LEU A 112 -21.48 7.11 -11.80
C LEU A 112 -21.69 5.60 -11.85
N SER A 113 -21.34 4.89 -10.78
CA SER A 113 -21.55 3.42 -10.69
C SER A 113 -23.03 3.05 -10.66
N ILE A 114 -23.88 3.88 -10.10
CA ILE A 114 -25.36 3.68 -10.15
C ILE A 114 -25.88 3.94 -11.55
N LEU A 115 -25.50 5.05 -12.16
CA LEU A 115 -26.05 5.53 -13.43
C LEU A 115 -25.56 4.69 -14.62
N ILE A 116 -24.28 4.41 -14.67
CA ILE A 116 -23.60 3.73 -15.80
C ILE A 116 -23.44 2.24 -15.50
N GLY A 117 -22.88 1.91 -14.33
CA GLY A 117 -22.59 0.54 -13.92
C GLY A 117 -23.81 -0.25 -13.44
N ARG A 118 -24.97 0.43 -13.26
CA ARG A 118 -26.22 -0.17 -12.76
C ARG A 118 -26.04 -0.92 -11.43
N LYS A 119 -25.14 -0.44 -10.58
CA LYS A 119 -24.90 -1.01 -9.25
C LYS A 119 -25.85 -0.39 -8.23
N SER A 120 -26.21 -1.16 -7.22
CA SER A 120 -27.02 -0.71 -6.09
C SER A 120 -26.17 -0.68 -4.82
N PHE A 121 -26.36 0.35 -4.02
CA PHE A 121 -25.66 0.54 -2.75
C PHE A 121 -26.68 0.74 -1.62
N GLY A 122 -26.35 0.33 -0.41
CA GLY A 122 -27.17 0.60 0.76
C GLY A 122 -27.03 2.06 1.21
N TYR A 123 -28.15 2.67 1.65
CA TYR A 123 -28.21 4.09 2.03
C TYR A 123 -28.77 4.32 3.44
N SER A 124 -28.73 3.33 4.34
CA SER A 124 -29.15 3.59 5.71
C SER A 124 -28.24 4.65 6.37
N PRO A 125 -28.72 5.46 7.31
CA PRO A 125 -27.89 6.44 8.01
C PRO A 125 -26.66 5.81 8.66
N LEU A 126 -26.78 4.60 9.20
CA LEU A 126 -25.68 3.85 9.78
C LEU A 126 -24.65 3.43 8.71
N GLN A 127 -25.11 3.00 7.53
CA GLN A 127 -24.24 2.65 6.42
C GLN A 127 -23.46 3.87 5.93
N ILE A 128 -24.13 5.02 5.76
CA ILE A 128 -23.48 6.28 5.37
C ILE A 128 -22.42 6.68 6.40
N PHE A 129 -22.73 6.57 7.70
CA PHE A 129 -21.76 6.84 8.76
C PHE A 129 -20.53 5.94 8.66
N TYR A 130 -20.73 4.64 8.45
CA TYR A 130 -19.63 3.67 8.30
C TYR A 130 -18.76 3.98 7.08
N GLU A 131 -19.36 4.29 5.95
CA GLU A 131 -18.64 4.63 4.72
C GLU A 131 -17.83 5.93 4.87
N ILE A 132 -18.43 7.01 5.39
CA ILE A 132 -17.74 8.30 5.55
C ILE A 132 -16.56 8.19 6.53
N THR A 133 -16.69 7.38 7.58
CA THR A 133 -15.64 7.20 8.59
C THR A 133 -14.59 6.17 8.19
N GLY A 134 -14.89 5.30 7.21
CA GLY A 134 -14.05 4.16 6.83
C GLY A 134 -14.13 2.99 7.82
N LEU A 135 -15.13 2.98 8.72
CA LEU A 135 -15.38 1.86 9.64
C LEU A 135 -15.82 0.59 8.91
N HIS A 136 -16.61 0.75 7.86
CA HIS A 136 -16.98 -0.32 6.93
C HIS A 136 -17.11 0.29 5.55
N THR A 137 -16.38 -0.24 4.58
CA THR A 137 -16.21 0.36 3.24
C THR A 137 -16.80 -0.54 2.15
N SER A 138 -18.10 -0.80 2.23
CA SER A 138 -18.80 -1.64 1.25
C SER A 138 -18.99 -0.95 -0.11
N TRP A 139 -19.02 0.38 -0.14
CA TRP A 139 -19.11 1.16 -1.38
C TRP A 139 -17.78 1.19 -2.16
N ASP A 140 -16.68 1.14 -1.42
CA ASP A 140 -15.33 1.04 -1.95
C ASP A 140 -14.54 -0.01 -1.13
N PHE A 141 -14.71 -1.29 -1.46
CA PHE A 141 -14.14 -2.37 -0.65
C PHE A 141 -12.62 -2.31 -0.46
N PRO A 142 -11.78 -1.78 -1.39
CA PRO A 142 -10.36 -1.63 -1.13
C PRO A 142 -10.02 -0.58 -0.07
N ALA A 143 -10.97 0.30 0.27
CA ALA A 143 -10.76 1.34 1.26
C ALA A 143 -10.77 0.83 2.72
N TRP A 144 -10.95 -0.48 2.98
CA TRP A 144 -10.88 -1.07 4.33
C TRP A 144 -9.59 -0.73 5.10
N PHE A 145 -8.52 -0.47 4.37
CA PHE A 145 -7.22 -0.06 4.91
C PHE A 145 -7.19 1.41 5.41
N LEU A 146 -8.15 2.25 4.99
CA LEU A 146 -8.19 3.69 5.25
C LEU A 146 -8.15 4.02 6.75
N LEU A 147 -9.09 3.47 7.52
CA LEU A 147 -9.20 3.77 8.95
C LEU A 147 -8.04 3.17 9.76
N PRO A 148 -7.67 1.87 9.64
CA PRO A 148 -6.52 1.32 10.35
C PRO A 148 -5.21 2.08 10.08
N TYR A 149 -4.92 2.44 8.83
CA TYR A 149 -3.76 3.25 8.49
C TYR A 149 -3.80 4.65 9.11
N SER A 150 -4.98 5.27 9.13
CA SER A 150 -5.16 6.60 9.73
C SER A 150 -4.95 6.55 11.24
N LEU A 151 -5.46 5.53 11.92
CA LEU A 151 -5.26 5.32 13.36
C LEU A 151 -3.78 5.10 13.70
N LEU A 152 -3.05 4.30 12.90
CA LEU A 152 -1.60 4.14 13.05
C LEU A 152 -0.88 5.49 12.87
N SER A 153 -1.26 6.22 11.82
CA SER A 153 -0.68 7.53 11.53
C SER A 153 -0.97 8.55 12.64
N MET A 154 -2.16 8.52 13.25
CA MET A 154 -2.51 9.38 14.40
C MET A 154 -1.75 8.97 15.67
N SER A 155 -1.54 7.69 15.85
CA SER A 155 -0.89 7.12 17.04
C SER A 155 0.64 7.10 16.94
N HIS A 156 1.24 7.46 15.80
CA HIS A 156 2.67 7.31 15.52
C HIS A 156 3.58 7.87 16.60
N LYS A 157 3.27 9.06 17.15
CA LYS A 157 4.06 9.68 18.24
C LYS A 157 4.14 8.80 19.47
N LYS A 158 2.99 8.25 19.91
CA LYS A 158 2.92 7.35 21.06
C LYS A 158 3.65 6.05 20.79
N ILE A 159 3.43 5.47 19.60
CA ILE A 159 4.09 4.23 19.17
C ILE A 159 5.61 4.44 19.17
N PHE A 160 6.11 5.48 18.51
CA PHE A 160 7.55 5.73 18.39
C PHE A 160 8.20 6.10 19.73
N TYR A 161 7.48 6.83 20.58
CA TYR A 161 7.95 7.11 21.95
C TYR A 161 8.15 5.83 22.76
N VAL A 162 7.21 4.89 22.71
CA VAL A 162 7.32 3.59 23.37
C VAL A 162 8.48 2.80 22.77
N LEU A 163 8.53 2.70 21.44
CA LEU A 163 9.59 1.98 20.73
C LEU A 163 10.98 2.56 21.00
N ASP A 164 11.12 3.88 21.19
CA ASP A 164 12.39 4.53 21.50
C ASP A 164 12.90 4.24 22.92
N LYS A 165 12.00 3.88 23.84
CA LYS A 165 12.35 3.54 25.24
C LYS A 165 12.67 2.07 25.45
N VAL A 166 12.26 1.21 24.52
CA VAL A 166 12.43 -0.25 24.64
C VAL A 166 13.59 -0.72 23.77
N ASN A 167 14.18 -1.84 24.15
CA ASN A 167 15.19 -2.47 23.30
C ASN A 167 14.53 -3.10 22.06
N TRP A 168 14.83 -2.56 20.89
CA TRP A 168 14.26 -2.97 19.62
C TRP A 168 14.53 -4.44 19.26
N LYS A 169 15.63 -5.02 19.77
CA LYS A 169 15.95 -6.43 19.55
C LYS A 169 14.89 -7.37 20.12
N TRP A 170 14.25 -7.00 21.22
CA TRP A 170 13.16 -7.75 21.83
C TRP A 170 11.81 -7.30 21.32
N MET A 171 11.64 -6.01 21.07
CA MET A 171 10.36 -5.46 20.66
C MET A 171 9.93 -5.96 19.26
N MET A 172 10.86 -6.05 18.30
CA MET A 172 10.49 -6.51 16.94
C MET A 172 9.95 -7.94 16.91
N PRO A 173 10.57 -8.95 17.56
CA PRO A 173 9.98 -10.28 17.67
C PRO A 173 8.62 -10.30 18.37
N ILE A 174 8.43 -9.50 19.44
CA ILE A 174 7.15 -9.40 20.14
C ILE A 174 6.06 -8.84 19.21
N LEU A 175 6.35 -7.74 18.52
CA LEU A 175 5.40 -7.15 17.57
C LEU A 175 5.09 -8.10 16.41
N TYR A 176 6.09 -8.83 15.92
CA TYR A 176 5.88 -9.85 14.88
C TYR A 176 4.96 -10.97 15.38
N THR A 177 5.21 -11.52 16.58
CA THR A 177 4.40 -12.58 17.16
C THR A 177 2.95 -12.12 17.35
N LEU A 178 2.76 -10.88 17.82
CA LEU A 178 1.45 -10.29 18.02
C LEU A 178 0.72 -10.08 16.69
N SER A 179 1.40 -9.51 15.70
CA SER A 179 0.88 -9.32 14.34
C SER A 179 0.53 -10.66 13.69
N PHE A 180 1.39 -11.66 13.82
CA PHE A 180 1.16 -13.01 13.32
C PHE A 180 -0.09 -13.64 13.96
N PHE A 181 -0.24 -13.51 15.28
CA PHE A 181 -1.41 -14.01 15.99
C PHE A 181 -2.71 -13.33 15.50
N MET A 182 -2.68 -12.01 15.29
CA MET A 182 -3.85 -11.30 14.72
C MET A 182 -4.15 -11.74 13.28
N ALA A 183 -3.14 -11.96 12.46
CA ALA A 183 -3.32 -12.51 11.11
C ALA A 183 -3.93 -13.91 11.13
N VAL A 184 -3.55 -14.77 12.09
CA VAL A 184 -4.17 -16.09 12.30
C VAL A 184 -5.65 -15.94 12.71
N LEU A 185 -5.96 -15.03 13.63
CA LEU A 185 -7.35 -14.75 14.02
C LEU A 185 -8.20 -14.27 12.83
N LEU A 186 -7.66 -13.36 12.01
CA LEU A 186 -8.33 -12.89 10.79
C LEU A 186 -8.51 -14.02 9.78
N HIS A 187 -7.56 -14.93 9.66
CA HIS A 187 -7.67 -16.09 8.78
C HIS A 187 -8.76 -17.06 9.23
N LEU A 188 -8.82 -17.35 10.52
CA LEU A 188 -9.76 -18.33 11.08
C LEU A 188 -11.19 -17.78 11.26
N TYR A 189 -11.30 -16.54 11.69
CA TYR A 189 -12.57 -15.93 12.11
C TYR A 189 -12.96 -14.67 11.32
N GLY A 190 -12.14 -14.25 10.36
CA GLY A 190 -12.37 -13.01 9.59
C GLY A 190 -13.70 -13.02 8.88
N SER A 191 -13.99 -14.05 8.10
CA SER A 191 -15.23 -14.15 7.31
C SER A 191 -16.49 -14.35 8.14
N THR A 192 -16.39 -14.90 9.35
CA THR A 192 -17.55 -15.29 10.17
C THR A 192 -17.91 -14.26 11.23
N VAL A 193 -16.92 -13.72 11.95
CA VAL A 193 -17.16 -12.91 13.15
C VAL A 193 -16.49 -11.54 13.05
N ILE A 194 -15.20 -11.49 12.63
CA ILE A 194 -14.42 -10.26 12.76
C ILE A 194 -14.87 -9.22 11.74
N ASN A 195 -14.96 -9.57 10.47
CA ASN A 195 -15.28 -8.63 9.38
C ASN A 195 -16.75 -8.19 9.38
N SER A 196 -17.64 -8.97 10.01
CA SER A 196 -19.05 -8.61 10.19
C SER A 196 -19.25 -7.52 11.26
N ASN A 197 -18.26 -7.30 12.13
CA ASN A 197 -18.32 -6.29 13.18
C ASN A 197 -17.18 -5.27 13.02
N PRO A 198 -17.48 -4.07 12.51
CA PRO A 198 -16.46 -3.03 12.27
C PRO A 198 -15.70 -2.60 13.53
N LEU A 199 -16.37 -2.65 14.70
CA LEU A 199 -15.74 -2.30 15.98
C LEU A 199 -14.74 -3.35 16.45
N LEU A 200 -14.85 -4.59 15.97
CA LEU A 200 -13.92 -5.68 16.27
C LEU A 200 -12.82 -5.77 15.22
N SER A 201 -13.15 -5.61 13.94
CA SER A 201 -12.18 -5.72 12.85
C SER A 201 -11.10 -4.65 12.92
N THR A 202 -11.49 -3.40 13.21
CA THR A 202 -10.54 -2.27 13.25
C THR A 202 -9.41 -2.45 14.28
N PRO A 203 -9.65 -2.81 15.56
CA PRO A 203 -8.56 -3.06 16.52
C PRO A 203 -7.69 -4.26 16.14
N VAL A 204 -8.28 -5.34 15.63
CA VAL A 204 -7.52 -6.53 15.23
C VAL A 204 -6.56 -6.19 14.09
N VAL A 205 -7.05 -5.53 13.06
CA VAL A 205 -6.24 -5.07 11.93
C VAL A 205 -5.20 -4.03 12.37
N PHE A 206 -5.56 -3.11 13.26
CA PHE A 206 -4.60 -2.13 13.81
C PHE A 206 -3.40 -2.82 14.47
N VAL A 207 -3.65 -3.85 15.28
CA VAL A 207 -2.59 -4.60 15.96
C VAL A 207 -1.77 -5.43 14.97
N GLU A 208 -2.42 -6.06 13.98
CA GLU A 208 -1.74 -6.76 12.89
C GLU A 208 -0.73 -5.86 12.17
N PHE A 209 -1.10 -4.61 11.92
CA PHE A 209 -0.30 -3.64 11.20
C PHE A 209 0.85 -3.01 11.99
N LEU A 210 0.87 -3.18 13.32
CA LEU A 210 1.91 -2.58 14.17
C LEU A 210 3.32 -3.05 13.79
N PHE A 211 3.49 -4.33 13.42
CA PHE A 211 4.81 -4.85 13.10
C PHE A 211 5.39 -4.26 11.80
N PRO A 212 4.75 -4.35 10.63
CA PRO A 212 5.31 -3.79 9.41
C PRO A 212 5.48 -2.26 9.50
N PHE A 213 4.56 -1.56 10.16
CA PHE A 213 4.68 -0.12 10.41
C PHE A 213 5.88 0.21 11.31
N SER A 214 6.06 -0.51 12.42
CA SER A 214 7.19 -0.33 13.35
C SER A 214 8.52 -0.76 12.72
N PHE A 215 8.51 -1.76 11.83
CA PHE A 215 9.70 -2.12 11.07
C PHE A 215 10.17 -0.98 10.17
N GLY A 216 9.26 -0.26 9.53
CA GLY A 216 9.60 0.95 8.77
C GLY A 216 10.31 1.98 9.64
N ALA A 217 9.81 2.23 10.86
CA ALA A 217 10.43 3.12 11.83
C ALA A 217 11.82 2.60 12.28
N TYR A 218 11.94 1.29 12.53
CA TYR A 218 13.21 0.62 12.84
C TYR A 218 14.23 0.81 11.72
N ALA A 219 13.83 0.57 10.48
CA ALA A 219 14.70 0.73 9.32
C ALA A 219 15.21 2.17 9.17
N CYS A 220 14.37 3.17 9.47
CA CYS A 220 14.76 4.58 9.50
C CYS A 220 15.71 4.88 10.67
N ARG A 221 15.39 4.42 11.89
CA ARG A 221 16.17 4.69 13.09
C ARG A 221 17.62 4.19 13.00
N TYR A 222 17.79 3.01 12.43
CA TYR A 222 19.09 2.33 12.38
C TYR A 222 19.79 2.43 11.02
N ASP A 223 19.30 3.29 10.14
CA ASP A 223 19.82 3.45 8.77
C ASP A 223 19.99 2.12 8.03
N LEU A 224 19.02 1.20 8.22
CA LEU A 224 19.13 -0.18 7.77
C LEU A 224 19.41 -0.26 6.26
N PHE A 225 18.68 0.50 5.45
CA PHE A 225 18.82 0.46 4.00
C PHE A 225 20.16 1.02 3.53
N THR A 226 20.72 2.03 4.22
CA THR A 226 22.05 2.55 3.94
C THR A 226 23.12 1.50 4.27
N ARG A 227 23.02 0.88 5.45
CA ARG A 227 23.96 -0.18 5.85
C ARG A 227 23.94 -1.37 4.89
N LEU A 228 22.76 -1.75 4.39
CA LEU A 228 22.65 -2.81 3.39
C LEU A 228 23.30 -2.40 2.08
N LYS A 229 23.12 -1.16 1.61
CA LYS A 229 23.81 -0.64 0.42
C LYS A 229 25.33 -0.64 0.59
N ASP A 230 25.82 -0.14 1.71
CA ASP A 230 27.25 -0.12 2.01
C ASP A 230 27.84 -1.55 2.03
N PHE A 231 27.08 -2.51 2.58
CA PHE A 231 27.46 -3.93 2.55
C PHE A 231 27.54 -4.47 1.13
N VAL A 232 26.54 -4.20 0.30
CA VAL A 232 26.52 -4.63 -1.13
C VAL A 232 27.71 -4.05 -1.89
N ILE A 233 27.98 -2.75 -1.71
CA ILE A 233 29.12 -2.06 -2.33
C ILE A 233 30.45 -2.67 -1.83
N LYS A 234 30.61 -2.80 -0.51
CA LYS A 234 31.84 -3.36 0.10
C LYS A 234 32.13 -4.80 -0.34
N LYS A 235 31.07 -5.60 -0.55
CA LYS A 235 31.18 -6.99 -1.02
C LYS A 235 31.18 -7.13 -2.54
N ASN A 236 31.09 -6.03 -3.27
CA ASN A 236 31.01 -5.98 -4.73
C ASN A 236 29.93 -6.91 -5.30
N ILE A 237 28.75 -6.92 -4.65
CA ILE A 237 27.62 -7.78 -5.06
C ILE A 237 27.00 -7.19 -6.32
N HIS A 238 27.00 -7.96 -7.40
CA HIS A 238 26.43 -7.51 -8.66
C HIS A 238 24.90 -7.40 -8.60
N THR A 239 24.33 -6.37 -9.21
CA THR A 239 22.89 -6.09 -9.21
C THR A 239 22.03 -7.26 -9.70
N SER A 240 22.55 -8.08 -10.62
CA SER A 240 21.84 -9.26 -11.11
C SER A 240 21.52 -10.28 -10.00
N TYR A 241 22.40 -10.43 -9.00
CA TYR A 241 22.13 -11.31 -7.85
C TYR A 241 20.99 -10.76 -6.99
N ILE A 242 20.91 -9.43 -6.83
CA ILE A 242 19.81 -8.78 -6.10
C ILE A 242 18.48 -8.99 -6.83
N VAL A 243 18.46 -8.77 -8.15
CA VAL A 243 17.28 -9.00 -8.99
C VAL A 243 16.87 -10.47 -8.98
N LEU A 244 17.82 -11.38 -9.10
CA LEU A 244 17.56 -12.82 -9.03
C LEU A 244 16.98 -13.22 -7.66
N SER A 245 17.54 -12.70 -6.57
CA SER A 245 17.04 -12.94 -5.20
C SER A 245 15.60 -12.42 -5.03
N LEU A 246 15.27 -11.25 -5.59
CA LEU A 246 13.92 -10.73 -5.59
C LEU A 246 12.96 -11.65 -6.37
N LEU A 247 13.37 -12.11 -7.54
CA LEU A 247 12.57 -13.02 -8.35
C LEU A 247 12.33 -14.34 -7.63
N ILE A 248 13.38 -14.93 -7.05
CA ILE A 248 13.28 -16.18 -6.28
C ILE A 248 12.35 -15.99 -5.08
N LEU A 249 12.54 -14.92 -4.32
CA LEU A 249 11.68 -14.60 -3.17
C LEU A 249 10.21 -14.44 -3.58
N PHE A 250 9.95 -13.76 -4.69
CA PHE A 250 8.61 -13.60 -5.25
C PHE A 250 8.00 -14.92 -5.68
N LEU A 251 8.76 -15.77 -6.41
CA LEU A 251 8.30 -17.08 -6.86
C LEU A 251 8.03 -18.01 -5.68
N ILE A 252 8.92 -18.05 -4.68
CA ILE A 252 8.67 -18.81 -3.45
C ILE A 252 7.34 -18.39 -2.84
N ARG A 253 7.09 -17.08 -2.74
CA ARG A 253 5.84 -16.56 -2.19
C ARG A 253 4.61 -16.93 -3.03
N CYS A 254 4.72 -16.94 -4.37
CA CYS A 254 3.64 -17.36 -5.26
C CYS A 254 3.22 -18.82 -5.06
N PHE A 255 4.19 -19.71 -4.86
CA PHE A 255 3.94 -21.14 -4.73
C PHE A 255 3.65 -21.60 -3.29
N TYR A 256 4.24 -20.93 -2.29
CA TYR A 256 4.10 -21.26 -0.87
C TYR A 256 3.36 -20.14 -0.10
N SER A 257 2.35 -19.57 -0.74
CA SER A 257 1.55 -18.53 -0.11
C SER A 257 0.74 -19.08 1.06
N THR A 258 1.02 -18.56 2.24
CA THR A 258 0.13 -18.66 3.39
C THR A 258 -0.47 -17.28 3.64
N SER A 259 -1.70 -17.22 4.14
CA SER A 259 -2.33 -15.95 4.56
C SER A 259 -1.59 -15.32 5.74
N VAL A 260 -0.71 -16.07 6.38
CA VAL A 260 0.08 -15.66 7.53
C VAL A 260 1.55 -15.51 7.11
N GLY A 261 2.23 -14.46 7.57
CA GLY A 261 3.65 -14.23 7.27
C GLY A 261 3.93 -13.27 6.09
N HIS A 262 2.91 -12.55 5.60
CA HIS A 262 3.08 -11.53 4.55
C HIS A 262 4.12 -10.49 4.93
N SER A 263 4.09 -10.00 6.15
CA SER A 263 4.94 -8.91 6.62
C SER A 263 6.43 -9.22 6.54
N LEU A 264 6.85 -10.46 6.90
CA LEU A 264 8.27 -10.85 6.75
C LEU A 264 8.69 -10.86 5.28
N TYR A 265 7.88 -11.45 4.41
CA TYR A 265 8.14 -11.44 2.98
C TYR A 265 8.35 -10.01 2.46
N VAL A 266 7.44 -9.10 2.78
CA VAL A 266 7.50 -7.71 2.32
C VAL A 266 8.74 -6.99 2.86
N ILE A 267 9.12 -7.24 4.11
CA ILE A 267 10.34 -6.69 4.71
C ILE A 267 11.59 -7.10 3.90
N PHE A 268 11.74 -8.39 3.60
CA PHE A 268 12.86 -8.87 2.78
C PHE A 268 12.78 -8.31 1.36
N PHE A 269 11.59 -8.29 0.78
CA PHE A 269 11.39 -7.77 -0.57
C PHE A 269 11.78 -6.29 -0.69
N ILE A 270 11.28 -5.43 0.21
CA ILE A 270 11.65 -4.00 0.22
C ILE A 270 13.15 -3.82 0.45
N SER A 271 13.72 -4.59 1.38
CA SER A 271 15.16 -4.52 1.68
C SER A 271 16.03 -4.82 0.46
N LEU A 272 15.65 -5.81 -0.35
CA LEU A 272 16.33 -6.10 -1.62
C LEU A 272 16.01 -5.06 -2.72
N PHE A 273 14.74 -4.65 -2.83
CA PHE A 273 14.30 -3.74 -3.87
C PHE A 273 15.00 -2.36 -3.80
N VAL A 274 15.18 -1.83 -2.60
CA VAL A 274 15.88 -0.53 -2.41
C VAL A 274 17.38 -0.59 -2.70
N LEU A 275 17.96 -1.79 -2.81
CA LEU A 275 19.36 -1.99 -3.17
C LEU A 275 19.59 -1.90 -4.68
N ILE A 276 18.55 -1.99 -5.51
CA ILE A 276 18.69 -1.81 -6.96
C ILE A 276 19.13 -0.37 -7.21
N PRO A 277 20.28 -0.17 -7.87
CA PRO A 277 20.78 1.16 -8.15
C PRO A 277 19.88 1.91 -9.13
N VAL A 278 19.34 3.04 -8.69
CA VAL A 278 18.58 3.96 -9.54
C VAL A 278 19.48 5.12 -9.89
N ASN A 279 19.86 5.19 -11.16
CA ASN A 279 20.65 6.31 -11.64
C ASN A 279 19.71 7.49 -11.93
N ALA A 280 19.68 8.49 -11.04
CA ALA A 280 18.81 9.66 -11.16
C ALA A 280 19.10 10.52 -12.42
N SER A 281 20.29 10.37 -13.00
CA SER A 281 20.69 11.10 -14.22
C SER A 281 20.29 10.39 -15.53
N LYS A 282 19.99 9.09 -15.47
CA LYS A 282 19.45 8.32 -16.60
C LYS A 282 18.08 7.79 -16.15
N THR A 283 17.03 8.58 -16.40
CA THR A 283 15.64 8.15 -16.18
C THR A 283 15.36 6.94 -17.05
N ASN A 284 15.56 5.76 -16.46
CA ASN A 284 15.11 4.53 -17.08
C ASN A 284 13.57 4.62 -17.13
N PHE A 285 12.98 4.41 -18.28
CA PHE A 285 11.53 4.49 -18.52
C PHE A 285 10.70 3.78 -17.46
N LEU A 286 11.11 2.59 -17.04
CA LEU A 286 10.41 1.81 -15.99
C LEU A 286 10.40 2.52 -14.64
N TRP A 287 11.50 3.14 -14.24
CA TRP A 287 11.54 3.89 -12.97
C TRP A 287 10.68 5.15 -13.04
N GLY A 288 10.64 5.81 -14.19
CA GLY A 288 9.74 6.95 -14.42
C GLY A 288 8.27 6.57 -14.29
N ILE A 289 7.86 5.41 -14.82
CA ILE A 289 6.50 4.88 -14.66
C ILE A 289 6.19 4.59 -13.18
N LEU A 290 7.07 3.87 -12.49
CA LEU A 290 6.87 3.54 -11.06
C LEU A 290 6.79 4.79 -10.19
N GLU A 291 7.63 5.79 -10.45
CA GLU A 291 7.58 7.08 -9.74
C GLU A 291 6.24 7.79 -9.96
N SER A 292 5.80 7.85 -11.22
CA SER A 292 4.54 8.52 -11.60
C SER A 292 3.34 7.85 -10.95
N ILE A 293 3.26 6.51 -11.02
CA ILE A 293 2.22 5.72 -10.36
C ILE A 293 2.30 5.90 -8.84
N GLY A 294 3.51 5.89 -8.27
CA GLY A 294 3.70 6.09 -6.83
C GLY A 294 3.21 7.45 -6.34
N LYS A 295 3.39 8.51 -7.13
CA LYS A 295 2.84 9.85 -6.84
C LYS A 295 1.30 9.86 -6.84
N GLN A 296 0.68 9.02 -7.65
CA GLN A 296 -0.78 8.88 -7.79
C GLN A 296 -1.37 7.77 -6.93
N SER A 297 -0.55 7.03 -6.19
CA SER A 297 -0.93 5.77 -5.52
C SER A 297 -2.15 5.88 -4.61
N MET A 298 -2.33 7.00 -3.92
CA MET A 298 -3.46 7.25 -3.03
C MET A 298 -4.79 7.25 -3.79
N ASN A 299 -4.90 8.05 -4.84
CA ASN A 299 -6.15 8.14 -5.62
C ASN A 299 -6.39 6.87 -6.43
N MET A 300 -5.33 6.34 -7.06
CA MET A 300 -5.44 5.11 -7.83
C MET A 300 -5.91 3.94 -6.95
N TRP A 301 -5.42 3.85 -5.70
CA TRP A 301 -5.91 2.86 -4.74
C TRP A 301 -7.40 3.00 -4.49
N LEU A 302 -7.92 4.20 -4.30
CA LEU A 302 -9.33 4.45 -4.00
C LEU A 302 -10.25 4.37 -5.23
N ILE A 303 -9.72 4.46 -6.45
CA ILE A 303 -10.52 4.51 -7.69
C ILE A 303 -10.62 3.14 -8.38
N HIS A 304 -9.56 2.31 -8.31
CA HIS A 304 -9.44 1.14 -9.20
C HIS A 304 -10.61 0.17 -9.14
N ALA A 305 -11.21 -0.04 -7.95
CA ALA A 305 -12.38 -0.91 -7.81
C ALA A 305 -13.61 -0.37 -8.55
N PHE A 306 -13.82 0.93 -8.52
CA PHE A 306 -14.89 1.54 -9.31
C PHE A 306 -14.72 1.27 -10.81
N ILE A 307 -13.48 1.24 -11.30
CA ILE A 307 -13.21 1.01 -12.72
C ILE A 307 -13.54 -0.43 -13.12
N TYR A 308 -12.94 -1.44 -12.46
CA TYR A 308 -13.03 -2.82 -12.94
C TYR A 308 -14.24 -3.60 -12.39
N ALA A 309 -14.80 -3.19 -11.23
CA ALA A 309 -15.87 -3.95 -10.59
C ALA A 309 -17.25 -3.27 -10.71
N TYR A 310 -17.29 -1.94 -10.93
CA TYR A 310 -18.55 -1.21 -10.89
C TYR A 310 -18.91 -0.53 -12.23
N LEU A 311 -17.96 0.13 -12.90
CA LEU A 311 -18.26 0.93 -14.10
C LEU A 311 -18.08 0.13 -15.40
N PHE A 312 -16.98 -0.60 -15.53
CA PHE A 312 -16.54 -1.19 -16.79
C PHE A 312 -16.24 -2.69 -16.69
N ASP A 313 -16.83 -3.40 -15.71
CA ASP A 313 -16.59 -4.82 -15.47
C ASP A 313 -16.69 -5.66 -16.77
N ASN A 314 -17.82 -5.55 -17.48
CA ASN A 314 -18.04 -6.30 -18.73
C ASN A 314 -17.02 -5.92 -19.82
N ILE A 315 -16.73 -4.63 -20.01
CA ILE A 315 -15.81 -4.15 -21.05
C ILE A 315 -14.40 -4.63 -20.77
N ILE A 316 -13.95 -4.51 -19.52
CA ILE A 316 -12.61 -4.85 -19.09
C ILE A 316 -12.36 -6.36 -19.19
N TYR A 317 -13.26 -7.18 -18.66
CA TYR A 317 -13.07 -8.64 -18.71
C TYR A 317 -13.32 -9.26 -20.09
N ASN A 318 -14.05 -8.58 -20.98
CA ASN A 318 -14.16 -8.97 -22.37
C ASN A 318 -12.85 -8.88 -23.18
N LEU A 319 -11.84 -8.15 -22.67
CA LEU A 319 -10.49 -8.19 -23.23
C LEU A 319 -9.83 -9.57 -23.10
N ARG A 320 -10.31 -10.44 -22.22
CA ARG A 320 -9.88 -11.82 -21.96
C ARG A 320 -8.40 -12.01 -21.63
N SER A 321 -7.51 -11.12 -22.06
CA SER A 321 -6.07 -11.17 -21.77
C SER A 321 -5.76 -10.52 -20.43
N PRO A 322 -5.17 -11.23 -19.43
CA PRO A 322 -4.81 -10.64 -18.15
C PRO A 322 -3.90 -9.41 -18.27
N ILE A 323 -2.98 -9.42 -19.22
CA ILE A 323 -2.06 -8.28 -19.45
C ILE A 323 -2.82 -7.07 -19.97
N LEU A 324 -3.73 -7.25 -20.96
CA LEU A 324 -4.52 -6.14 -21.49
C LEU A 324 -5.49 -5.59 -20.45
N ILE A 325 -6.15 -6.46 -19.69
CA ILE A 325 -7.01 -6.07 -18.56
C ILE A 325 -6.23 -5.21 -17.56
N PHE A 326 -5.05 -5.66 -17.16
CA PHE A 326 -4.22 -4.95 -16.20
C PHE A 326 -3.78 -3.57 -16.71
N ILE A 327 -3.28 -3.51 -17.96
CA ILE A 327 -2.86 -2.24 -18.58
C ILE A 327 -4.04 -1.28 -18.69
N ALA A 328 -5.21 -1.77 -19.12
CA ALA A 328 -6.42 -0.94 -19.25
C ALA A 328 -6.84 -0.37 -17.88
N VAL A 329 -6.92 -1.19 -16.83
CA VAL A 329 -7.33 -0.73 -15.51
C VAL A 329 -6.30 0.25 -14.93
N VAL A 330 -5.01 -0.03 -15.02
CA VAL A 330 -3.96 0.88 -14.56
C VAL A 330 -4.03 2.20 -15.31
N GLY A 331 -4.17 2.19 -16.63
CA GLY A 331 -4.23 3.39 -17.47
C GLY A 331 -5.46 4.26 -17.16
N ILE A 332 -6.65 3.66 -17.14
CA ILE A 332 -7.90 4.38 -16.84
C ILE A 332 -7.85 4.95 -15.42
N THR A 333 -7.45 4.14 -14.43
CA THR A 333 -7.34 4.57 -13.04
C THR A 333 -6.33 5.70 -12.87
N TYR A 334 -5.20 5.66 -13.59
CA TYR A 334 -4.21 6.72 -13.58
C TYR A 334 -4.77 8.04 -14.11
N ILE A 335 -5.47 8.02 -15.25
CA ILE A 335 -6.11 9.21 -15.85
C ILE A 335 -7.16 9.78 -14.88
N CYS A 336 -8.01 8.93 -14.33
CA CYS A 336 -9.01 9.34 -13.32
C CYS A 336 -8.35 9.95 -12.08
N SER A 337 -7.21 9.41 -11.63
CA SER A 337 -6.48 9.95 -10.47
C SER A 337 -5.94 11.36 -10.72
N LEU A 338 -5.48 11.66 -11.94
CA LEU A 338 -5.06 13.01 -12.33
C LEU A 338 -6.24 13.98 -12.29
N ALA A 339 -7.39 13.58 -12.82
CA ALA A 339 -8.61 14.40 -12.80
C ALA A 339 -9.09 14.70 -11.36
N VAL A 340 -9.08 13.69 -10.48
CA VAL A 340 -9.40 13.88 -9.04
C VAL A 340 -8.42 14.85 -8.38
N ASN A 341 -7.13 14.77 -8.67
CA ASN A 341 -6.16 15.72 -8.12
C ASN A 341 -6.44 17.17 -8.57
N VAL A 342 -6.75 17.38 -9.85
CA VAL A 342 -7.10 18.71 -10.36
C VAL A 342 -8.34 19.25 -9.66
N PHE A 343 -9.38 18.42 -9.51
CA PHE A 343 -10.63 18.79 -8.84
C PHE A 343 -10.41 19.10 -7.36
N ALA A 344 -9.71 18.25 -6.63
CA ALA A 344 -9.38 18.45 -5.22
C ALA A 344 -8.58 19.75 -4.98
N ASN A 345 -7.60 20.02 -5.85
CA ASN A 345 -6.80 21.25 -5.77
C ASN A 345 -7.64 22.50 -6.02
N LYS A 346 -8.57 22.47 -6.98
CA LYS A 346 -9.51 23.58 -7.23
C LYS A 346 -10.41 23.84 -6.02
N LEU A 347 -11.00 22.79 -5.42
CA LEU A 347 -11.81 22.94 -4.22
C LEU A 347 -11.02 23.54 -3.05
N THR A 348 -9.77 23.09 -2.88
CA THR A 348 -8.90 23.59 -1.79
C THR A 348 -8.49 25.05 -2.02
N SER A 349 -8.32 25.48 -3.28
CA SER A 349 -8.01 26.87 -3.59
C SER A 349 -9.22 27.80 -3.30
N ILE A 350 -10.42 27.39 -3.71
CA ILE A 350 -11.66 28.15 -3.45
C ILE A 350 -11.87 28.35 -1.94
N SER A 351 -11.65 27.30 -1.13
CA SER A 351 -11.79 27.41 0.33
C SER A 351 -10.81 28.37 0.99
N ARG A 352 -9.67 28.67 0.35
CA ARG A 352 -8.70 29.69 0.82
C ARG A 352 -9.08 31.12 0.45
N PHE A 353 -9.91 31.31 -0.58
CA PHE A 353 -10.43 32.63 -0.96
C PHE A 353 -11.63 33.05 -0.15
N ILE A 354 -12.30 32.11 0.53
CA ILE A 354 -13.48 32.36 1.37
C ILE A 354 -13.08 32.66 2.83
N LYS A 355 -11.83 32.44 3.20
CA LYS A 355 -11.25 32.85 4.50
C LYS A 355 -10.52 34.19 4.38
#